data_2fe8300ad36165beef2e14b0f4fb78a9
#
_entry.id   2fe8300ad36165beef2e14b0f4fb78a9
#
_cell.length_a   1.000
_cell.length_b   1.000
_cell.length_c   1.000
_cell.angle_alpha   90.00
_cell.angle_beta   90.00
_cell.angle_gamma   90.00
#
_symmetry.space_group_name_H-M   'P 1'
#
loop_
_entity.id
_entity.type
_entity.pdbx_description
1 polymer ?
#
loop_
_entity_poly.entity_id
_entity_poly.type
_entity_poly.pdbx_seq_one_letter_code
_entity_poly.pdbx_strand_id
1 'polypeptide(L)'
;MDAAADLERPASAVVYPLPGRGERFPFTAPDATGFTLGSPRDEADRYAATLQGVAFLERLCLERLAELGAEVRGALRVTGGAVASPAWTRLRADVLGRALEVPENAEPAFGMAVLAAASDTPLSEAVARMVRVRSRVEPRPEVGERLLGSYRRLVRELADRGWTAGAREPAAVRTASGRGVR
;
A
#
# COMPACT_ATOMS: atom_id res chain seq x y z
N MET A 1 -3.33 -18.82 -7.84
CA MET A 1 -2.83 -17.68 -8.63
C MET A 1 -1.58 -17.08 -8.01
N ASP A 2 -1.53 -16.85 -6.70
CA ASP A 2 -0.32 -16.33 -6.02
C ASP A 2 0.97 -17.12 -6.32
N ALA A 3 0.88 -18.45 -6.41
CA ALA A 3 2.04 -19.31 -6.64
C ALA A 3 2.61 -19.26 -8.09
N ALA A 4 1.86 -18.73 -9.04
CA ALA A 4 2.26 -18.65 -10.45
C ALA A 4 2.69 -17.22 -10.86
N ALA A 5 2.37 -16.20 -10.07
CA ALA A 5 2.66 -14.81 -10.38
C ALA A 5 3.99 -14.38 -9.74
N ASP A 6 4.89 -13.82 -10.53
CA ASP A 6 6.12 -13.19 -10.04
C ASP A 6 5.79 -11.77 -9.56
N LEU A 7 5.58 -11.60 -8.25
CA LEU A 7 5.28 -10.32 -7.65
C LEU A 7 6.53 -9.47 -7.35
N GLU A 8 7.74 -10.04 -7.50
CA GLU A 8 9.00 -9.39 -7.13
C GLU A 8 9.65 -8.64 -8.29
N ARG A 9 9.16 -8.88 -9.50
CA ARG A 9 9.61 -8.20 -10.72
C ARG A 9 8.50 -7.31 -11.26
N PRO A 10 8.85 -6.20 -11.95
CA PRO A 10 7.86 -5.41 -12.65
C PRO A 10 7.06 -6.26 -13.63
N ALA A 11 5.74 -6.23 -13.53
CA ALA A 11 4.89 -6.80 -14.57
C ALA A 11 5.09 -6.04 -15.89
N SER A 12 4.76 -6.67 -17.01
CA SER A 12 4.92 -6.05 -18.34
C SER A 12 3.91 -4.91 -18.58
N ALA A 13 2.88 -4.83 -17.76
CA ALA A 13 1.90 -3.76 -17.75
C ALA A 13 1.84 -3.06 -16.39
N VAL A 14 1.42 -1.78 -16.39
CA VAL A 14 1.08 -1.04 -15.19
C VAL A 14 -0.42 -0.81 -15.17
N VAL A 15 -1.08 -1.24 -14.11
CA VAL A 15 -2.54 -1.18 -13.96
C VAL A 15 -2.92 -0.13 -12.94
N TYR A 16 -3.86 0.74 -13.28
CA TYR A 16 -4.64 1.53 -12.33
C TYR A 16 -5.97 0.78 -12.09
N PRO A 17 -6.10 0.08 -10.94
CA PRO A 17 -7.16 -0.91 -10.76
C PRO A 17 -8.47 -0.32 -10.23
N LEU A 18 -8.92 0.81 -10.79
CA LEU A 18 -10.18 1.42 -10.41
C LEU A 18 -11.35 0.66 -11.06
N PRO A 19 -12.24 0.00 -10.28
CA PRO A 19 -13.30 -0.85 -10.84
C PRO A 19 -14.49 -0.06 -11.37
N GLY A 20 -14.63 1.21 -10.97
CA GLY A 20 -15.74 2.08 -11.36
C GLY A 20 -15.28 3.36 -11.99
N ARG A 21 -16.15 4.37 -11.94
CA ARG A 21 -15.84 5.74 -12.37
C ARG A 21 -15.76 6.66 -11.16
N GLY A 22 -14.77 7.52 -11.15
CA GLY A 22 -14.55 8.54 -10.11
C GLY A 22 -13.63 8.06 -9.00
N GLU A 23 -12.67 8.90 -8.65
CA GLU A 23 -11.76 8.72 -7.53
C GLU A 23 -11.94 9.86 -6.53
N ARG A 24 -11.82 9.55 -5.24
CA ARG A 24 -11.96 10.53 -4.16
C ARG A 24 -10.68 10.71 -3.36
N PHE A 25 -9.85 9.69 -3.31
CA PHE A 25 -8.57 9.69 -2.60
C PHE A 25 -7.64 8.66 -3.24
N PRO A 26 -6.36 8.98 -3.50
CA PRO A 26 -5.56 10.10 -2.99
C PRO A 26 -5.73 11.43 -3.74
N PHE A 27 -6.60 11.49 -4.72
CA PHE A 27 -6.95 12.71 -5.47
C PHE A 27 -8.45 12.71 -5.79
N THR A 28 -9.00 13.89 -6.12
CA THR A 28 -10.41 14.00 -6.51
C THR A 28 -10.49 14.12 -8.03
N ALA A 29 -11.03 13.08 -8.67
CA ALA A 29 -11.23 13.04 -10.12
C ALA A 29 -12.55 12.30 -10.46
N PRO A 30 -13.67 13.02 -10.61
CA PRO A 30 -14.99 12.40 -10.86
C PRO A 30 -15.05 11.58 -12.15
N ASP A 31 -14.15 11.87 -13.09
CA ASP A 31 -14.07 11.21 -14.39
C ASP A 31 -13.01 10.11 -14.45
N ALA A 32 -12.27 9.87 -13.38
CA ALA A 32 -11.25 8.84 -13.36
C ALA A 32 -11.86 7.46 -13.67
N THR A 33 -11.15 6.69 -14.49
CA THR A 33 -11.47 5.30 -14.82
C THR A 33 -10.22 4.45 -14.76
N GLY A 34 -10.38 3.16 -14.48
CA GLY A 34 -9.25 2.22 -14.52
C GLY A 34 -8.60 2.19 -15.91
N PHE A 35 -7.28 1.94 -15.93
CA PHE A 35 -6.53 1.81 -17.18
C PHE A 35 -5.37 0.81 -17.04
N THR A 36 -4.84 0.40 -18.19
CA THR A 36 -3.65 -0.44 -18.29
C THR A 36 -2.65 0.17 -19.26
N LEU A 37 -1.41 0.35 -18.83
CA LEU A 37 -0.30 0.83 -19.65
C LEU A 37 0.56 -0.35 -20.07
N GLY A 38 0.62 -0.63 -21.36
CA GLY A 38 1.25 -1.83 -21.91
C GLY A 38 0.28 -3.01 -22.00
N SER A 39 0.81 -4.20 -22.18
CA SER A 39 0.01 -5.43 -22.35
C SER A 39 0.57 -6.53 -21.45
N PRO A 40 -0.24 -7.14 -20.59
CA PRO A 40 0.16 -8.32 -19.85
C PRO A 40 0.51 -9.47 -20.80
N ARG A 41 1.56 -10.23 -20.49
CA ARG A 41 2.02 -11.38 -21.30
C ARG A 41 1.07 -12.57 -21.20
N ASP A 42 0.52 -12.75 -20.01
CA ASP A 42 -0.38 -13.86 -19.66
C ASP A 42 -1.25 -13.49 -18.43
N GLU A 43 -2.05 -14.43 -17.96
CA GLU A 43 -2.92 -14.21 -16.79
C GLU A 43 -2.16 -14.03 -15.48
N ALA A 44 -1.00 -14.69 -15.32
CA ALA A 44 -0.18 -14.53 -14.12
C ALA A 44 0.44 -13.12 -14.06
N ASP A 45 0.93 -12.64 -15.20
CA ASP A 45 1.47 -11.29 -15.36
C ASP A 45 0.37 -10.22 -15.21
N ARG A 46 -0.84 -10.47 -15.70
CA ARG A 46 -2.02 -9.60 -15.48
C ARG A 46 -2.36 -9.51 -13.99
N TYR A 47 -2.35 -10.64 -13.31
CA TYR A 47 -2.60 -10.70 -11.88
C TYR A 47 -1.52 -9.94 -11.09
N ALA A 48 -0.24 -10.15 -11.42
CA ALA A 48 0.87 -9.40 -10.84
C ALA A 48 0.73 -7.88 -11.06
N ALA A 49 0.43 -7.46 -12.30
CA ALA A 49 0.21 -6.05 -12.65
C ALA A 49 -0.91 -5.42 -11.81
N THR A 50 -2.00 -6.17 -11.60
CA THR A 50 -3.14 -5.69 -10.80
C THR A 50 -2.75 -5.52 -9.32
N LEU A 51 -2.10 -6.51 -8.73
CA LEU A 51 -1.64 -6.42 -7.33
C LEU A 51 -0.60 -5.31 -7.14
N GLN A 52 0.36 -5.19 -8.06
CA GLN A 52 1.33 -4.10 -8.05
C GLN A 52 0.62 -2.74 -8.13
N GLY A 53 -0.38 -2.60 -9.01
CA GLY A 53 -1.18 -1.38 -9.14
C GLY A 53 -1.89 -0.99 -7.84
N VAL A 54 -2.50 -1.95 -7.13
CA VAL A 54 -3.11 -1.70 -5.82
C VAL A 54 -2.06 -1.26 -4.78
N ALA A 55 -0.90 -1.93 -4.73
CA ALA A 55 0.18 -1.57 -3.81
C ALA A 55 0.75 -0.16 -4.12
N PHE A 56 0.85 0.21 -5.40
CA PHE A 56 1.27 1.56 -5.82
C PHE A 56 0.28 2.63 -5.38
N LEU A 57 -1.03 2.36 -5.48
CA LEU A 57 -2.04 3.29 -4.97
C LEU A 57 -1.98 3.42 -3.46
N GLU A 58 -1.78 2.33 -2.73
CA GLU A 58 -1.59 2.38 -1.28
C GLU A 58 -0.40 3.27 -0.90
N ARG A 59 0.72 3.13 -1.62
CA ARG A 59 1.89 4.00 -1.45
C ARG A 59 1.55 5.46 -1.71
N LEU A 60 0.88 5.75 -2.83
CA LEU A 60 0.45 7.11 -3.17
C LEU A 60 -0.48 7.72 -2.11
N CYS A 61 -1.39 6.91 -1.55
CA CYS A 61 -2.25 7.33 -0.45
C CYS A 61 -1.44 7.74 0.80
N LEU A 62 -0.44 6.96 1.19
CA LEU A 62 0.41 7.28 2.34
C LEU A 62 1.29 8.50 2.09
N GLU A 63 1.84 8.64 0.89
CA GLU A 63 2.59 9.84 0.48
C GLU A 63 1.69 11.07 0.56
N ARG A 64 0.45 10.98 0.07
CA ARG A 64 -0.52 12.08 0.14
C ARG A 64 -0.92 12.45 1.58
N LEU A 65 -1.11 11.46 2.44
CA LEU A 65 -1.36 11.72 3.87
C LEU A 65 -0.19 12.46 4.52
N ALA A 66 1.04 12.05 4.22
CA ALA A 66 2.23 12.73 4.73
C ALA A 66 2.35 14.18 4.22
N GLU A 67 2.04 14.44 2.95
CA GLU A 67 1.98 15.81 2.38
C GLU A 67 0.93 16.69 3.08
N LEU A 68 -0.18 16.09 3.51
CA LEU A 68 -1.24 16.76 4.28
C LEU A 68 -0.90 16.92 5.77
N GLY A 69 0.31 16.53 6.18
CA GLY A 69 0.77 16.67 7.57
C GLY A 69 0.39 15.53 8.49
N ALA A 70 -0.17 14.44 7.98
CA ALA A 70 -0.44 13.28 8.81
C ALA A 70 0.87 12.56 9.20
N GLU A 71 1.04 12.31 10.49
CA GLU A 71 2.18 11.53 10.99
C GLU A 71 1.93 10.03 10.78
N VAL A 72 2.48 9.48 9.71
CA VAL A 72 2.47 8.04 9.46
C VAL A 72 3.77 7.43 9.99
N ARG A 73 3.78 7.07 11.28
CA ARG A 73 4.97 6.53 11.98
C ARG A 73 4.80 5.04 12.34
N GLY A 74 5.92 4.36 12.62
CA GLY A 74 5.92 2.97 13.07
C GLY A 74 5.52 1.97 11.98
N ALA A 75 5.21 0.75 12.40
CA ALA A 75 4.70 -0.30 11.53
C ALA A 75 3.22 -0.08 11.21
N LEU A 76 2.83 -0.44 9.99
CA LEU A 76 1.44 -0.39 9.56
C LEU A 76 0.76 -1.71 9.89
N ARG A 77 -0.41 -1.67 10.50
CA ARG A 77 -1.22 -2.88 10.70
C ARG A 77 -2.14 -3.11 9.52
N VAL A 78 -2.14 -4.34 9.03
CA VAL A 78 -2.98 -4.76 7.90
C VAL A 78 -4.19 -5.53 8.38
N THR A 79 -5.36 -5.28 7.78
CA THR A 79 -6.63 -5.91 8.13
C THR A 79 -7.37 -6.39 6.90
N GLY A 80 -8.42 -7.18 7.11
CA GLY A 80 -9.28 -7.69 6.06
C GLY A 80 -8.79 -8.99 5.43
N GLY A 81 -9.60 -9.59 4.56
CA GLY A 81 -9.34 -10.92 4.00
C GLY A 81 -8.05 -11.05 3.18
N ALA A 82 -7.54 -9.94 2.64
CA ALA A 82 -6.32 -9.95 1.83
C ALA A 82 -5.05 -10.33 2.63
N VAL A 83 -5.08 -10.25 3.97
CA VAL A 83 -3.97 -10.70 4.84
C VAL A 83 -3.78 -12.22 4.82
N ALA A 84 -4.72 -12.97 4.26
CA ALA A 84 -4.60 -14.41 4.05
C ALA A 84 -3.54 -14.77 2.99
N SER A 85 -3.14 -13.82 2.13
CA SER A 85 -2.06 -14.02 1.16
C SER A 85 -0.74 -13.45 1.69
N PRO A 86 0.24 -14.30 2.08
CA PRO A 86 1.56 -13.85 2.50
C PRO A 86 2.33 -13.15 1.37
N ALA A 87 2.16 -13.60 0.12
CA ALA A 87 2.81 -13.01 -1.05
C ALA A 87 2.33 -11.57 -1.28
N TRP A 88 1.02 -11.36 -1.17
CA TRP A 88 0.42 -10.03 -1.25
C TRP A 88 0.89 -9.10 -0.13
N THR A 89 0.89 -9.58 1.11
CA THR A 89 1.37 -8.78 2.26
C THR A 89 2.84 -8.39 2.09
N ARG A 90 3.66 -9.29 1.56
CA ARG A 90 5.08 -9.03 1.28
C ARG A 90 5.27 -7.99 0.18
N LEU A 91 4.56 -8.12 -0.95
CA LEU A 91 4.59 -7.12 -2.01
C LEU A 91 4.27 -5.71 -1.49
N ARG A 92 3.23 -5.60 -0.65
CA ARG A 92 2.86 -4.31 -0.04
C ARG A 92 4.00 -3.76 0.82
N ALA A 93 4.61 -4.57 1.70
CA ALA A 93 5.75 -4.14 2.50
C ALA A 93 6.89 -3.61 1.62
N ASP A 94 7.24 -4.33 0.55
CA ASP A 94 8.30 -3.96 -0.38
C ASP A 94 8.01 -2.65 -1.11
N VAL A 95 6.80 -2.48 -1.64
CA VAL A 95 6.38 -1.26 -2.36
C VAL A 95 6.29 -0.06 -1.43
N LEU A 96 5.80 -0.25 -0.21
CA LEU A 96 5.68 0.81 0.78
C LEU A 96 7.03 1.17 1.41
N GLY A 97 8.02 0.27 1.33
CA GLY A 97 9.28 0.42 2.05
C GLY A 97 9.11 0.44 3.57
N ARG A 98 8.07 -0.22 4.10
CA ARG A 98 7.67 -0.18 5.51
C ARG A 98 7.27 -1.55 6.02
N ALA A 99 7.61 -1.81 7.28
CA ALA A 99 7.16 -3.02 7.95
C ALA A 99 5.63 -3.05 8.07
N LEU A 100 5.05 -4.22 7.81
CA LEU A 100 3.63 -4.50 7.99
C LEU A 100 3.44 -5.49 9.14
N GLU A 101 2.56 -5.16 10.07
CA GLU A 101 2.13 -6.03 11.15
C GLU A 101 0.81 -6.72 10.79
N VAL A 102 0.83 -8.04 10.84
CA VAL A 102 -0.38 -8.86 10.64
C VAL A 102 -0.91 -9.24 12.03
N PRO A 103 -2.08 -8.77 12.44
CA PRO A 103 -2.67 -9.13 13.71
C PRO A 103 -3.16 -10.58 13.71
N GLU A 104 -3.30 -11.18 14.89
CA GLU A 104 -3.93 -12.51 15.07
C GLU A 104 -5.36 -12.52 14.55
N ASN A 105 -6.10 -11.45 14.87
CA ASN A 105 -7.44 -11.23 14.33
C ASN A 105 -7.42 -10.01 13.40
N ALA A 106 -7.56 -10.26 12.10
CA ALA A 106 -7.58 -9.24 11.05
C ALA A 106 -9.00 -8.85 10.61
N GLU A 107 -10.03 -9.38 11.26
CA GLU A 107 -11.42 -9.11 10.90
C GLU A 107 -11.81 -7.67 11.25
N PRO A 108 -12.46 -6.92 10.35
CA PRO A 108 -12.90 -5.55 10.62
C PRO A 108 -13.81 -5.43 11.85
N ALA A 109 -14.66 -6.43 12.10
CA ALA A 109 -15.53 -6.47 13.26
C ALA A 109 -14.75 -6.47 14.59
N PHE A 110 -13.54 -7.06 14.61
CA PHE A 110 -12.67 -7.00 15.77
C PHE A 110 -12.19 -5.57 16.05
N GLY A 111 -11.90 -4.79 15.00
CA GLY A 111 -11.57 -3.37 15.14
C GLY A 111 -12.70 -2.58 15.79
N MET A 112 -13.95 -2.86 15.44
CA MET A 112 -15.13 -2.25 16.09
C MET A 112 -15.25 -2.66 17.55
N ALA A 113 -14.94 -3.92 17.90
CA ALA A 113 -14.92 -4.36 19.30
C ALA A 113 -13.83 -3.63 20.11
N VAL A 114 -12.66 -3.36 19.54
CA VAL A 114 -11.61 -2.55 20.18
C VAL A 114 -12.08 -1.12 20.41
N LEU A 115 -12.76 -0.50 19.44
CA LEU A 115 -13.34 0.84 19.60
C LEU A 115 -14.41 0.86 20.69
N ALA A 116 -15.29 -0.13 20.74
CA ALA A 116 -16.31 -0.24 21.80
C ALA A 116 -15.68 -0.41 23.19
N ALA A 117 -14.59 -1.20 23.29
CA ALA A 117 -13.86 -1.37 24.55
C ALA A 117 -13.10 -0.10 25.00
N ALA A 118 -12.95 0.88 24.11
CA ALA A 118 -12.32 2.16 24.40
C ALA A 118 -13.32 3.25 24.83
N SER A 119 -14.58 2.91 25.13
CA SER A 119 -15.61 3.90 25.56
C SER A 119 -15.19 4.68 26.80
N ASP A 120 -14.55 3.99 27.75
CA ASP A 120 -14.17 4.56 29.06
C ASP A 120 -12.66 4.55 29.31
N THR A 121 -11.86 4.18 28.30
CA THR A 121 -10.39 4.12 28.39
C THR A 121 -9.75 4.68 27.12
N PRO A 122 -8.49 5.18 27.18
CA PRO A 122 -7.78 5.61 25.99
C PRO A 122 -7.72 4.48 24.95
N LEU A 123 -7.94 4.81 23.67
CA LEU A 123 -7.88 3.84 22.56
C LEU A 123 -6.55 3.07 22.53
N SER A 124 -5.45 3.75 22.84
CA SER A 124 -4.12 3.13 22.91
C SER A 124 -4.05 1.99 23.93
N GLU A 125 -4.74 2.14 25.07
CA GLU A 125 -4.81 1.11 26.10
C GLU A 125 -5.68 -0.08 25.66
N ALA A 126 -6.86 0.18 25.09
CA ALA A 126 -7.70 -0.87 24.53
C ALA A 126 -6.97 -1.67 23.44
N VAL A 127 -6.25 -0.98 22.54
CA VAL A 127 -5.40 -1.61 21.53
C VAL A 127 -4.30 -2.46 22.17
N ALA A 128 -3.59 -1.94 23.16
CA ALA A 128 -2.52 -2.69 23.83
C ALA A 128 -3.03 -3.96 24.53
N ARG A 129 -4.25 -3.93 25.08
CA ARG A 129 -4.87 -5.07 25.73
C ARG A 129 -5.40 -6.12 24.76
N MET A 130 -6.01 -5.69 23.64
CA MET A 130 -6.80 -6.57 22.77
C MET A 130 -6.05 -7.02 21.52
N VAL A 131 -5.22 -6.15 20.94
CA VAL A 131 -4.56 -6.46 19.66
C VAL A 131 -3.25 -7.21 19.90
N ARG A 132 -3.14 -8.40 19.33
CA ARG A 132 -1.91 -9.19 19.29
C ARG A 132 -1.40 -9.25 17.86
N VAL A 133 -0.09 -9.08 17.67
CA VAL A 133 0.57 -9.21 16.37
C VAL A 133 1.01 -10.65 16.18
N ARG A 134 0.50 -11.32 15.15
CA ARG A 134 0.86 -12.69 14.77
C ARG A 134 2.21 -12.74 14.07
N SER A 135 2.45 -11.80 13.15
CA SER A 135 3.68 -11.73 12.38
C SER A 135 3.96 -10.31 11.92
N ARG A 136 5.25 -10.06 11.63
CA ARG A 136 5.75 -8.81 11.07
C ARG A 136 6.49 -9.13 9.77
N VAL A 137 6.20 -8.38 8.74
CA VAL A 137 6.79 -8.50 7.40
C VAL A 137 7.65 -7.28 7.15
N GLU A 138 8.96 -7.47 7.12
CA GLU A 138 9.91 -6.40 6.81
C GLU A 138 9.99 -6.20 5.29
N PRO A 139 10.15 -4.96 4.80
CA PRO A 139 10.33 -4.68 3.39
C PRO A 139 11.70 -5.17 2.91
N ARG A 140 11.76 -5.57 1.64
CA ARG A 140 12.99 -5.86 0.92
C ARG A 140 13.32 -4.68 -0.01
N PRO A 141 14.30 -3.83 0.35
CA PRO A 141 14.59 -2.61 -0.40
C PRO A 141 14.87 -2.85 -1.88
N GLU A 142 15.57 -3.93 -2.21
CA GLU A 142 15.94 -4.30 -3.59
C GLU A 142 14.72 -4.65 -4.45
N VAL A 143 13.64 -5.16 -3.85
CA VAL A 143 12.37 -5.41 -4.57
C VAL A 143 11.64 -4.08 -4.78
N GLY A 144 11.55 -3.26 -3.74
CA GLY A 144 10.95 -1.92 -3.82
C GLY A 144 11.61 -1.06 -4.90
N GLU A 145 12.94 -1.09 -4.99
CA GLU A 145 13.70 -0.37 -6.01
C GLU A 145 13.40 -0.88 -7.43
N ARG A 146 13.32 -2.20 -7.63
CA ARG A 146 12.92 -2.78 -8.94
C ARG A 146 11.55 -2.30 -9.38
N LEU A 147 10.59 -2.19 -8.47
CA LEU A 147 9.21 -1.79 -8.75
C LEU A 147 9.02 -0.27 -8.88
N LEU A 148 10.00 0.52 -8.44
CA LEU A 148 9.90 1.99 -8.41
C LEU A 148 9.65 2.61 -9.78
N GLY A 149 10.23 2.03 -10.85
CA GLY A 149 10.01 2.47 -12.23
C GLY A 149 8.55 2.38 -12.65
N SER A 150 7.88 1.26 -12.31
CA SER A 150 6.45 1.05 -12.59
C SER A 150 5.57 1.99 -11.76
N TYR A 151 5.91 2.20 -10.49
CA TYR A 151 5.23 3.18 -9.64
C TYR A 151 5.29 4.60 -10.23
N ARG A 152 6.49 5.07 -10.59
CA ARG A 152 6.68 6.39 -11.21
C ARG A 152 5.92 6.53 -12.52
N ARG A 153 5.85 5.46 -13.32
CA ARG A 153 5.08 5.43 -14.57
C ARG A 153 3.59 5.60 -14.29
N LEU A 154 3.05 4.94 -13.26
CA LEU A 154 1.66 5.12 -12.83
C LEU A 154 1.39 6.57 -12.41
N VAL A 155 2.21 7.12 -11.50
CA VAL A 155 2.03 8.49 -10.98
C VAL A 155 2.10 9.53 -12.12
N ARG A 156 3.02 9.37 -13.06
CA ARG A 156 3.12 10.25 -14.24
C ARG A 156 1.85 10.20 -15.09
N GLU A 157 1.35 9.01 -15.40
CA GLU A 157 0.12 8.86 -16.19
C GLU A 157 -1.08 9.50 -15.49
N LEU A 158 -1.20 9.37 -14.16
CA LEU A 158 -2.26 10.04 -13.40
C LEU A 158 -2.16 11.57 -13.51
N ALA A 159 -0.93 12.10 -13.51
CA ALA A 159 -0.67 13.54 -13.71
C ALA A 159 -0.97 13.99 -15.16
N ASP A 160 -0.54 13.22 -16.16
CA ASP A 160 -0.78 13.52 -17.57
C ASP A 160 -2.28 13.55 -17.92
N ARG A 161 -3.08 12.76 -17.20
CA ARG A 161 -4.55 12.80 -17.27
C ARG A 161 -5.17 13.99 -16.52
N GLY A 162 -4.37 14.79 -15.81
CA GLY A 162 -4.84 15.92 -15.03
C GLY A 162 -5.53 15.54 -13.71
N TRP A 163 -5.45 14.27 -13.28
CA TRP A 163 -6.16 13.82 -12.08
C TRP A 163 -5.43 14.16 -10.78
N THR A 164 -4.11 14.25 -10.83
CA THR A 164 -3.27 14.60 -9.67
C THR A 164 -2.71 16.02 -9.76
N ALA A 165 -3.51 17.01 -10.16
CA ALA A 165 -3.07 18.39 -10.26
C ALA A 165 -2.39 18.85 -8.95
N GLY A 166 -1.07 19.08 -8.99
CA GLY A 166 -0.26 19.53 -7.86
C GLY A 166 0.51 18.42 -7.09
N ALA A 167 0.45 17.16 -7.50
CA ALA A 167 1.32 16.14 -6.92
C ALA A 167 2.77 16.39 -7.35
N ARG A 168 3.65 16.71 -6.38
CA ARG A 168 5.10 16.77 -6.60
C ARG A 168 5.62 15.39 -6.98
N GLU A 169 6.70 15.34 -7.79
CA GLU A 169 7.42 14.08 -8.02
C GLU A 169 7.70 13.36 -6.70
N PRO A 170 7.47 12.04 -6.64
CA PRO A 170 7.66 11.29 -5.41
C PRO A 170 9.09 11.47 -4.90
N ALA A 171 9.22 11.99 -3.67
CA ALA A 171 10.51 12.16 -3.02
C ALA A 171 11.22 10.80 -2.92
N ALA A 172 12.51 10.78 -3.23
CA ALA A 172 13.33 9.59 -3.01
C ALA A 172 13.19 9.15 -1.55
N VAL A 173 12.91 7.87 -1.33
CA VAL A 173 12.81 7.27 0.00
C VAL A 173 14.12 7.53 0.73
N ARG A 174 14.11 8.48 1.67
CA ARG A 174 15.24 8.67 2.59
C ARG A 174 15.20 7.50 3.56
N THR A 175 16.02 6.51 3.32
CA THR A 175 16.33 5.50 4.33
C THR A 175 16.87 6.24 5.56
N ALA A 176 16.13 6.15 6.65
CA ALA A 176 16.59 6.63 7.95
C ALA A 176 17.75 5.72 8.39
N SER A 177 18.96 6.07 7.94
CA SER A 177 20.20 5.52 8.48
C SER A 177 20.29 5.96 9.94
N GLY A 178 20.32 4.98 10.84
CA GLY A 178 20.39 5.17 12.27
C GLY A 178 21.57 6.08 12.66
N ARG A 179 21.25 7.19 13.31
CA ARG A 179 22.25 7.86 14.17
C ARG A 179 22.23 7.16 15.52
N GLY A 180 23.31 6.42 15.79
CA GLY A 180 23.59 5.91 17.10
C GLY A 180 23.63 7.07 18.10
N VAL A 181 22.93 6.88 19.19
CA VAL A 181 23.06 7.70 20.39
C VAL A 181 24.26 7.17 21.15
N ARG A 182 25.26 8.04 21.34
CA ARG A 182 26.29 7.88 22.37
C ARG A 182 25.72 8.35 23.70
#